data_3b896cfc8728ad9733372e7a7f9a9f1e
#
_entry.id   3b896cfc8728ad9733372e7a7f9a9f1e
#
_cell.length_a   1.000
_cell.length_b   1.000
_cell.length_c   1.000
_cell.angle_alpha   90.00
_cell.angle_beta   90.00
_cell.angle_gamma   90.00
#
_symmetry.space_group_name_H-M   'P 1'
#
loop_
_entity.id
_entity.type
_entity.pdbx_description
1 polymer ?
#
loop_
_entity_poly.entity_id
_entity_poly.type
_entity_poly.pdbx_seq_one_letter_code
_entity_poly.pdbx_strand_id
1 'polypeptide(L)'
;MDDDSFTQSSAYSLSMSTDTLLLDTTFSTVPTPTKTFWVYNRSGKGLRLSNVRLQRGNQSGFRVNVDGTFLGQQSGFQTSDIEVRNKDSIRVFVELTSPKNGQSTPQLVEDNLLFTLESGLQQKVCLRSWSWDAILLRNLRISSDTTLAQAKPVVVYGGIVVDSLATLTLAEGLNLYFHGDAGITVYGTLKSLGSQSNPVVLRGDRLDHMFDYLPYDRVSGQWQGIKFTASSFDNILQHTDIHSTYNAIALDSSDISRQKLFLSNSMVHNCQGFGISNSYSNLKIENSVVSNTLGNCLEIMGGKTLVNSSTFAQFYPFDANRAGALYFSAGTGMDTLDCRNSLFTGYATNVVMRTAPDSAVALPFGFRHCVMRTEKETTADSLRFISVVYEDAEDTTKYGKKHFAVIDEDNLYYDFSLDSTSAAISAADAATATPVDIRGNKRDDAPDCGAYEYQAPTADWPDKQNSKQHIIKSNIKYYTDERNRSTH
;
A
#
# COMPACT_ATOMS: atom_id res chain seq x y z
N MET A 1 9.79 56.20 -0.81
CA MET A 1 11.05 55.47 -0.87
C MET A 1 11.05 54.51 0.30
N ASP A 2 10.98 53.22 0.02
CA ASP A 2 11.16 52.25 1.10
C ASP A 2 12.62 52.36 1.56
N ASP A 3 12.80 52.51 2.89
CA ASP A 3 14.12 52.59 3.50
C ASP A 3 14.75 51.20 3.50
N ASP A 4 15.55 50.91 2.46
CA ASP A 4 16.31 49.66 2.30
C ASP A 4 17.51 49.56 3.26
N SER A 5 17.49 50.31 4.35
CA SER A 5 18.58 50.27 5.33
C SER A 5 18.58 48.96 6.11
N PHE A 6 19.73 48.28 6.14
CA PHE A 6 19.95 47.11 6.99
C PHE A 6 20.25 47.54 8.42
N THR A 7 19.70 46.77 9.40
CA THR A 7 19.89 47.08 10.83
C THR A 7 20.65 45.96 11.53
N GLN A 8 21.51 46.33 12.47
CA GLN A 8 22.22 45.42 13.36
C GLN A 8 21.62 45.37 14.78
N SER A 9 20.40 45.90 14.95
CA SER A 9 19.71 45.84 16.23
C SER A 9 19.14 44.48 16.52
N SER A 10 19.41 43.94 17.70
CA SER A 10 18.87 42.65 18.18
C SER A 10 17.36 42.69 18.51
N ALA A 11 16.75 43.88 18.43
CA ALA A 11 15.30 44.03 18.58
C ALA A 11 14.50 43.45 17.37
N TYR A 12 15.17 43.22 16.25
CA TYR A 12 14.55 42.72 15.02
C TYR A 12 14.93 41.25 14.77
N SER A 13 13.96 40.44 14.32
CA SER A 13 14.13 39.04 14.05
C SER A 13 13.43 38.62 12.77
N LEU A 14 13.81 37.48 12.22
CA LEU A 14 13.12 36.82 11.12
C LEU A 14 11.94 35.98 11.64
N SER A 15 10.94 35.73 10.78
CA SER A 15 9.81 34.86 11.06
C SER A 15 9.93 33.62 10.21
N MET A 16 10.03 32.43 10.83
CA MET A 16 10.08 31.14 10.14
C MET A 16 8.66 30.65 9.89
N SER A 17 8.39 30.05 8.72
CA SER A 17 7.10 29.42 8.43
C SER A 17 6.85 28.16 9.25
N THR A 18 7.89 27.57 9.82
CA THR A 18 7.85 26.45 10.76
C THR A 18 9.03 26.52 11.72
N ASP A 19 8.86 26.03 12.93
CA ASP A 19 9.95 25.82 13.91
C ASP A 19 10.62 24.45 13.74
N THR A 20 9.89 23.51 13.16
CA THR A 20 10.34 22.13 12.89
C THR A 20 9.92 21.71 11.50
N LEU A 21 10.88 21.37 10.63
CA LEU A 21 10.62 20.75 9.34
C LEU A 21 10.70 19.24 9.49
N LEU A 22 9.55 18.57 9.36
CA LEU A 22 9.47 17.12 9.38
C LEU A 22 9.60 16.57 7.96
N LEU A 23 10.68 15.85 7.69
CA LEU A 23 10.83 15.03 6.50
C LEU A 23 10.23 13.65 6.77
N ASP A 24 9.79 12.96 5.70
CA ASP A 24 9.24 11.61 5.82
C ASP A 24 10.31 10.58 6.19
N THR A 25 9.87 9.38 6.58
CA THR A 25 10.77 8.24 6.77
C THR A 25 11.46 7.86 5.46
N THR A 26 12.73 7.50 5.53
CA THR A 26 13.51 7.03 4.37
C THR A 26 14.37 5.83 4.75
N PHE A 27 14.80 5.06 3.74
CA PHE A 27 15.86 4.08 3.94
C PHE A 27 17.22 4.78 4.01
N SER A 28 18.11 4.27 4.88
CA SER A 28 19.49 4.79 4.96
C SER A 28 20.15 4.73 3.58
N THR A 29 20.90 5.78 3.25
CA THR A 29 21.58 5.99 1.95
C THR A 29 20.66 6.26 0.76
N VAL A 30 19.34 6.34 0.99
CA VAL A 30 18.36 6.77 -0.01
C VAL A 30 17.91 8.20 0.30
N PRO A 31 17.98 9.13 -0.66
CA PRO A 31 17.54 10.51 -0.41
C PRO A 31 16.04 10.60 -0.22
N THR A 32 15.61 11.49 0.70
CA THR A 32 14.20 11.87 0.80
C THR A 32 13.79 12.77 -0.38
N PRO A 33 12.50 12.91 -0.66
CA PRO A 33 12.00 14.05 -1.42
C PRO A 33 12.41 15.39 -0.76
N THR A 34 12.56 16.41 -1.58
CA THR A 34 12.86 17.77 -1.11
C THR A 34 11.63 18.38 -0.45
N LYS A 35 11.77 18.81 0.81
CA LYS A 35 10.78 19.66 1.48
C LYS A 35 11.32 21.09 1.64
N THR A 36 10.41 22.05 1.80
CA THR A 36 10.76 23.47 1.82
C THR A 36 10.06 24.19 2.94
N PHE A 37 10.70 25.27 3.42
CA PHE A 37 10.08 26.26 4.27
C PHE A 37 10.55 27.68 3.91
N TRP A 38 9.84 28.67 4.42
CA TRP A 38 10.10 30.07 4.16
C TRP A 38 10.64 30.78 5.40
N VAL A 39 11.53 31.74 5.18
CA VAL A 39 12.06 32.64 6.20
C VAL A 39 11.69 34.06 5.77
N TYR A 40 10.83 34.72 6.53
CA TYR A 40 10.25 36.01 6.22
C TYR A 40 10.90 37.10 7.04
N ASN A 41 11.14 38.26 6.44
CA ASN A 41 11.42 39.48 7.14
C ASN A 41 10.18 40.37 7.22
N ARG A 42 9.59 40.44 8.40
CA ARG A 42 8.41 41.28 8.70
C ARG A 42 8.75 42.38 9.70
N SER A 43 10.02 42.67 9.88
CA SER A 43 10.50 43.54 10.96
C SER A 43 10.36 45.05 10.69
N GLY A 44 10.16 45.45 9.44
CA GLY A 44 10.12 46.85 9.01
C GLY A 44 11.49 47.43 8.57
N LYS A 45 12.57 46.67 8.70
CA LYS A 45 13.96 47.00 8.29
C LYS A 45 14.59 45.87 7.52
N GLY A 46 15.57 46.11 6.67
CA GLY A 46 16.42 45.08 6.08
C GLY A 46 17.20 44.33 7.14
N LEU A 47 17.28 43.01 7.06
CA LEU A 47 18.08 42.15 7.93
C LEU A 47 19.09 41.36 7.11
N ARG A 48 20.33 41.24 7.63
CA ARG A 48 21.38 40.44 7.00
C ARG A 48 21.76 39.28 7.90
N LEU A 49 21.79 38.06 7.31
CA LEU A 49 22.30 36.86 7.96
C LEU A 49 23.81 36.81 7.80
N SER A 50 24.54 36.97 8.89
CA SER A 50 25.99 36.80 8.90
C SER A 50 26.42 35.35 8.73
N ASN A 51 25.56 34.38 9.13
CA ASN A 51 25.83 32.97 8.95
C ASN A 51 24.53 32.15 8.96
N VAL A 52 24.44 31.18 8.04
CA VAL A 52 23.44 30.09 8.09
C VAL A 52 24.19 28.77 7.98
N ARG A 53 23.99 27.86 8.94
CA ARG A 53 24.74 26.60 9.00
C ARG A 53 23.93 25.44 9.59
N LEU A 54 24.28 24.24 9.17
CA LEU A 54 23.89 23.01 9.89
C LEU A 54 24.70 22.91 11.19
N GLN A 55 24.02 22.65 12.32
CA GLN A 55 24.67 22.56 13.62
C GLN A 55 25.66 21.40 13.71
N ARG A 56 25.30 20.25 13.11
CA ARG A 56 26.10 19.02 13.07
C ARG A 56 26.89 18.84 11.77
N GLY A 57 26.84 19.82 10.86
CA GLY A 57 27.50 19.73 9.56
C GLY A 57 27.00 18.55 8.72
N ASN A 58 27.90 17.63 8.32
CA ASN A 58 27.54 16.45 7.52
C ASN A 58 27.15 15.21 8.34
N GLN A 59 27.20 15.27 9.67
CA GLN A 59 27.04 14.06 10.51
C GLN A 59 25.62 13.48 10.46
N SER A 60 24.62 14.35 10.28
CA SER A 60 23.22 13.95 10.20
C SER A 60 22.79 13.48 8.80
N GLY A 61 23.52 13.89 7.76
CA GLY A 61 23.19 13.62 6.35
C GLY A 61 22.16 14.56 5.74
N PHE A 62 21.74 15.64 6.46
CA PHE A 62 20.88 16.67 5.87
C PHE A 62 21.63 17.46 4.80
N ARG A 63 20.92 17.74 3.70
CA ARG A 63 21.36 18.51 2.54
C ARG A 63 20.45 19.73 2.43
N VAL A 64 21.03 20.91 2.50
CA VAL A 64 20.26 22.16 2.59
C VAL A 64 20.71 23.12 1.50
N ASN A 65 19.73 23.75 0.84
CA ASN A 65 19.96 24.90 -0.03
C ASN A 65 19.20 26.10 0.55
N VAL A 66 19.91 27.19 0.78
CA VAL A 66 19.35 28.42 1.32
C VAL A 66 19.43 29.48 0.24
N ASP A 67 18.27 29.90 -0.27
CA ASP A 67 18.15 30.95 -1.29
C ASP A 67 19.08 30.76 -2.49
N GLY A 68 19.12 29.53 -3.04
CA GLY A 68 19.96 29.14 -4.17
C GLY A 68 21.38 28.68 -3.80
N THR A 69 21.82 28.86 -2.56
CA THR A 69 23.18 28.48 -2.09
C THR A 69 23.14 27.12 -1.39
N PHE A 70 23.82 26.11 -1.94
CA PHE A 70 23.93 24.79 -1.34
C PHE A 70 24.96 24.77 -0.21
N LEU A 71 24.56 24.31 0.99
CA LEU A 71 25.43 24.14 2.14
C LEU A 71 26.23 22.83 2.01
N GLY A 72 27.28 22.84 1.21
CA GLY A 72 28.08 21.64 0.91
C GLY A 72 29.40 21.58 1.68
N GLN A 73 30.16 20.51 1.43
CA GLN A 73 31.44 20.29 2.07
C GLN A 73 32.46 21.43 1.76
N GLN A 74 32.42 21.97 0.54
CA GLN A 74 33.34 23.06 0.11
C GLN A 74 33.13 24.35 0.89
N SER A 75 31.89 24.60 1.33
CA SER A 75 31.54 25.78 2.16
C SER A 75 31.55 25.50 3.66
N GLY A 76 31.98 24.28 4.08
CA GLY A 76 31.90 23.85 5.48
C GLY A 76 30.48 23.71 6.01
N PHE A 77 29.53 23.37 5.15
CA PHE A 77 28.08 23.21 5.46
C PHE A 77 27.43 24.48 5.99
N GLN A 78 27.86 25.63 5.47
CA GLN A 78 27.39 26.96 5.85
C GLN A 78 27.38 27.92 4.67
N THR A 79 26.72 29.06 4.84
CA THR A 79 26.76 30.24 3.96
C THR A 79 26.67 31.50 4.78
N SER A 80 27.01 32.66 4.21
CA SER A 80 27.00 33.96 4.86
C SER A 80 26.44 35.05 3.96
N ASP A 81 26.28 36.23 4.51
CA ASP A 81 25.95 37.47 3.81
C ASP A 81 24.62 37.42 3.01
N ILE A 82 23.63 36.72 3.55
CA ILE A 82 22.30 36.65 2.92
C ILE A 82 21.48 37.84 3.38
N GLU A 83 21.07 38.67 2.43
CA GLU A 83 20.20 39.82 2.66
C GLU A 83 18.72 39.40 2.57
N VAL A 84 17.92 39.75 3.58
CA VAL A 84 16.48 39.63 3.55
C VAL A 84 15.90 41.03 3.75
N ARG A 85 15.45 41.64 2.64
CA ARG A 85 14.90 42.99 2.65
C ARG A 85 13.61 43.07 3.43
N ASN A 86 13.20 44.27 3.79
CA ASN A 86 11.90 44.47 4.46
C ASN A 86 10.77 43.96 3.59
N LYS A 87 9.85 43.17 4.19
CA LYS A 87 8.71 42.49 3.53
C LYS A 87 9.13 41.42 2.50
N ASP A 88 10.37 41.02 2.46
CA ASP A 88 10.89 39.97 1.60
C ASP A 88 11.00 38.63 2.34
N SER A 89 11.32 37.57 1.61
CA SER A 89 11.51 36.22 2.13
C SER A 89 12.52 35.42 1.31
N ILE A 90 13.20 34.50 1.98
CA ILE A 90 14.06 33.50 1.33
C ILE A 90 13.45 32.11 1.50
N ARG A 91 13.70 31.26 0.54
CA ARG A 91 13.23 29.87 0.53
C ARG A 91 14.36 28.91 0.88
N VAL A 92 14.06 27.96 1.76
CA VAL A 92 15.00 26.93 2.18
C VAL A 92 14.51 25.57 1.68
N PHE A 93 15.38 24.82 1.02
CA PHE A 93 15.13 23.48 0.52
C PHE A 93 15.95 22.49 1.34
N VAL A 94 15.32 21.41 1.76
CA VAL A 94 15.94 20.41 2.63
C VAL A 94 15.66 19.01 2.12
N GLU A 95 16.71 18.19 2.07
CA GLU A 95 16.68 16.74 1.83
C GLU A 95 17.47 16.03 2.92
N LEU A 96 17.22 14.74 3.11
CA LEU A 96 18.05 13.88 3.95
C LEU A 96 18.58 12.71 3.13
N THR A 97 19.88 12.46 3.21
CA THR A 97 20.50 11.18 2.84
C THR A 97 21.26 10.68 4.06
N SER A 98 20.56 9.95 4.93
CA SER A 98 21.12 9.53 6.21
C SER A 98 22.19 8.45 6.03
N PRO A 99 23.22 8.42 6.86
CA PRO A 99 24.16 7.31 6.92
C PRO A 99 23.47 6.05 7.48
N LYS A 100 24.06 4.88 7.25
CA LYS A 100 23.63 3.64 7.92
C LYS A 100 23.82 3.76 9.42
N ASN A 101 22.86 3.24 10.19
CA ASN A 101 22.85 3.32 11.66
C ASN A 101 23.04 1.95 12.35
N GLY A 102 23.03 0.85 11.61
CA GLY A 102 23.21 -0.52 12.11
C GLY A 102 21.97 -1.15 12.75
N GLN A 103 20.88 -0.40 12.91
CA GLN A 103 19.67 -0.85 13.62
C GLN A 103 18.69 -1.57 12.68
N SER A 104 17.82 -2.40 13.26
CA SER A 104 16.73 -3.08 12.53
C SER A 104 15.43 -2.27 12.52
N THR A 105 15.33 -1.24 13.34
CA THR A 105 14.16 -0.36 13.46
C THR A 105 14.48 1.05 12.99
N PRO A 106 13.48 1.84 12.56
CA PRO A 106 13.69 3.25 12.19
C PRO A 106 14.27 4.05 13.35
N GLN A 107 15.30 4.86 13.05
CA GLN A 107 15.97 5.73 14.02
C GLN A 107 15.70 7.18 13.71
N LEU A 108 15.48 8.00 14.76
CA LEU A 108 15.32 9.44 14.62
C LEU A 108 16.65 10.08 14.18
N VAL A 109 16.58 10.87 13.10
CA VAL A 109 17.67 11.71 12.63
C VAL A 109 17.25 13.17 12.81
N GLU A 110 18.04 13.92 13.56
CA GLU A 110 17.72 15.31 13.90
C GLU A 110 18.96 16.20 13.79
N ASP A 111 18.77 17.41 13.27
CA ASP A 111 19.75 18.49 13.23
C ASP A 111 19.04 19.84 13.33
N ASN A 112 19.78 20.91 13.62
CA ASN A 112 19.26 22.26 13.58
C ASN A 112 19.94 23.06 12.45
N LEU A 113 19.11 23.73 11.67
CA LEU A 113 19.60 24.79 10.78
C LEU A 113 19.58 26.10 11.57
N LEU A 114 20.77 26.65 11.78
CA LEU A 114 20.98 27.84 12.58
C LEU A 114 21.12 29.09 11.68
N PHE A 115 20.38 30.13 12.01
CA PHE A 115 20.36 31.42 11.32
C PHE A 115 20.90 32.46 12.28
N THR A 116 22.06 33.06 11.98
CA THR A 116 22.69 34.09 12.80
C THR A 116 22.61 35.43 12.07
N LEU A 117 21.94 36.41 12.66
CA LEU A 117 21.89 37.78 12.15
C LEU A 117 23.18 38.56 12.45
N GLU A 118 23.44 39.63 11.71
CA GLU A 118 24.55 40.58 12.02
C GLU A 118 24.45 41.17 13.44
N SER A 119 23.26 41.24 14.01
CA SER A 119 23.01 41.63 15.39
C SER A 119 23.54 40.64 16.43
N GLY A 120 23.97 39.45 16.01
CA GLY A 120 24.32 38.34 16.88
C GLY A 120 23.13 37.49 17.33
N LEU A 121 21.88 37.90 17.03
CA LEU A 121 20.69 37.07 17.33
C LEU A 121 20.74 35.79 16.53
N GLN A 122 20.59 34.64 17.21
CA GLN A 122 20.53 33.34 16.59
C GLN A 122 19.12 32.76 16.69
N GLN A 123 18.60 32.31 15.57
CA GLN A 123 17.33 31.58 15.44
C GLN A 123 17.61 30.20 14.84
N LYS A 124 16.69 29.25 15.01
CA LYS A 124 16.86 27.89 14.48
C LYS A 124 15.58 27.33 13.95
N VAL A 125 15.70 26.42 12.99
CA VAL A 125 14.66 25.49 12.56
C VAL A 125 15.18 24.07 12.79
N CYS A 126 14.40 23.25 13.52
CA CYS A 126 14.72 21.85 13.72
C CYS A 126 14.40 21.06 12.44
N LEU A 127 15.35 20.28 11.96
CA LEU A 127 15.17 19.34 10.83
C LEU A 127 15.07 17.94 11.41
N ARG A 128 13.98 17.23 11.08
CA ARG A 128 13.69 15.92 11.68
C ARG A 128 13.23 14.94 10.63
N SER A 129 13.70 13.71 10.71
CA SER A 129 13.29 12.58 9.87
C SER A 129 13.52 11.27 10.60
N TRP A 130 13.00 10.18 10.03
CA TRP A 130 13.29 8.82 10.48
C TRP A 130 14.07 8.07 9.40
N SER A 131 15.14 7.38 9.78
CA SER A 131 15.98 6.59 8.88
C SER A 131 15.97 5.13 9.27
N TRP A 132 15.77 4.25 8.30
CA TRP A 132 15.67 2.81 8.49
C TRP A 132 16.70 2.07 7.63
N ASP A 133 17.58 1.30 8.25
CA ASP A 133 18.52 0.49 7.52
C ASP A 133 17.80 -0.63 6.77
N ALA A 134 18.11 -0.76 5.50
CA ALA A 134 17.58 -1.81 4.64
C ALA A 134 18.72 -2.65 4.00
N ILE A 135 18.38 -3.88 3.62
CA ILE A 135 19.21 -4.73 2.77
C ILE A 135 18.86 -4.39 1.32
N LEU A 136 19.85 -3.99 0.54
CA LEU A 136 19.65 -3.65 -0.87
C LEU A 136 20.02 -4.84 -1.75
N LEU A 137 19.06 -5.36 -2.49
CA LEU A 137 19.24 -6.41 -3.48
C LEU A 137 19.11 -5.81 -4.89
N ARG A 138 19.97 -6.24 -5.80
CA ARG A 138 19.98 -5.76 -7.20
C ARG A 138 19.98 -6.95 -8.15
N ASN A 139 18.97 -6.99 -9.05
CA ASN A 139 18.86 -8.04 -10.08
C ASN A 139 19.07 -9.45 -9.48
N LEU A 140 18.30 -9.76 -8.42
CA LEU A 140 18.45 -11.01 -7.70
C LEU A 140 18.00 -12.18 -8.55
N ARG A 141 18.89 -13.15 -8.76
CA ARG A 141 18.58 -14.41 -9.44
C ARG A 141 18.68 -15.59 -8.46
N ILE A 142 17.62 -16.35 -8.37
CA ILE A 142 17.49 -17.53 -7.52
C ILE A 142 17.61 -18.76 -8.39
N SER A 143 18.78 -19.41 -8.36
CA SER A 143 19.10 -20.59 -9.18
C SER A 143 19.07 -21.92 -8.41
N SER A 144 18.84 -21.87 -7.10
CA SER A 144 18.64 -23.02 -6.22
C SER A 144 17.66 -22.64 -5.11
N ASP A 145 17.15 -23.62 -4.39
CA ASP A 145 16.22 -23.41 -3.29
C ASP A 145 16.82 -22.44 -2.27
N THR A 146 16.09 -21.33 -2.05
CA THR A 146 16.55 -20.21 -1.24
C THR A 146 15.43 -19.69 -0.36
N THR A 147 15.74 -19.39 0.89
CA THR A 147 14.81 -18.74 1.83
C THR A 147 15.31 -17.33 2.15
N LEU A 148 14.44 -16.34 1.93
CA LEU A 148 14.64 -14.98 2.45
C LEU A 148 13.93 -14.86 3.80
N ALA A 149 14.72 -14.64 4.86
CA ALA A 149 14.27 -14.51 6.24
C ALA A 149 15.09 -13.40 6.91
N GLN A 150 14.69 -12.15 6.72
CA GLN A 150 15.43 -10.97 7.17
C GLN A 150 14.64 -10.17 8.17
N ALA A 151 15.27 -9.77 9.28
CA ALA A 151 14.66 -8.88 10.27
C ALA A 151 14.63 -7.42 9.80
N LYS A 152 15.52 -7.02 8.87
CA LYS A 152 15.52 -5.70 8.25
C LYS A 152 14.69 -5.71 6.96
N PRO A 153 14.09 -4.57 6.59
CA PRO A 153 13.43 -4.46 5.30
C PRO A 153 14.41 -4.75 4.15
N VAL A 154 13.91 -5.32 3.08
CA VAL A 154 14.68 -5.63 1.88
C VAL A 154 14.19 -4.77 0.73
N VAL A 155 15.05 -3.93 0.18
CA VAL A 155 14.74 -3.10 -0.99
C VAL A 155 15.31 -3.76 -2.24
N VAL A 156 14.47 -3.97 -3.23
CA VAL A 156 14.77 -4.71 -4.47
C VAL A 156 14.82 -3.74 -5.66
N TYR A 157 15.97 -3.68 -6.31
CA TYR A 157 16.20 -2.96 -7.56
C TYR A 157 16.35 -3.95 -8.72
N GLY A 158 15.70 -3.68 -9.84
CA GLY A 158 15.81 -4.49 -11.07
C GLY A 158 15.16 -5.87 -10.99
N GLY A 159 14.48 -6.17 -9.85
CA GLY A 159 13.63 -7.34 -9.69
C GLY A 159 14.31 -8.60 -9.17
N ILE A 160 13.47 -9.65 -9.06
CA ILE A 160 13.83 -11.01 -8.64
C ILE A 160 13.43 -11.97 -9.75
N VAL A 161 14.34 -12.86 -10.14
CA VAL A 161 14.06 -13.96 -11.07
C VAL A 161 14.27 -15.27 -10.35
N VAL A 162 13.24 -16.13 -10.32
CA VAL A 162 13.32 -17.50 -9.78
C VAL A 162 13.44 -18.44 -10.96
N ASP A 163 14.59 -19.09 -11.10
CA ASP A 163 14.87 -20.02 -12.20
C ASP A 163 14.01 -21.29 -12.14
N SER A 164 13.83 -21.94 -13.27
CA SER A 164 13.18 -23.24 -13.35
C SER A 164 13.86 -24.22 -12.38
N LEU A 165 13.10 -25.05 -11.68
CA LEU A 165 13.54 -25.99 -10.67
C LEU A 165 14.06 -25.38 -9.34
N ALA A 166 14.13 -24.05 -9.22
CA ALA A 166 14.44 -23.38 -7.96
C ALA A 166 13.16 -22.97 -7.22
N THR A 167 13.23 -23.01 -5.90
CA THR A 167 12.18 -22.50 -5.01
C THR A 167 12.68 -21.27 -4.25
N LEU A 168 11.95 -20.16 -4.38
CA LEU A 168 12.12 -19.02 -3.47
C LEU A 168 11.07 -19.10 -2.37
N THR A 169 11.53 -19.17 -1.13
CA THR A 169 10.65 -19.08 0.05
C THR A 169 10.83 -17.71 0.73
N LEU A 170 9.71 -17.00 0.91
CA LEU A 170 9.64 -15.78 1.71
C LEU A 170 9.11 -16.17 3.09
N ALA A 171 9.92 -15.97 4.13
CA ALA A 171 9.55 -16.33 5.49
C ALA A 171 8.59 -15.32 6.10
N GLU A 172 7.87 -15.72 7.16
CA GLU A 172 6.93 -14.86 7.86
C GLU A 172 7.59 -13.55 8.34
N GLY A 173 6.84 -12.45 8.28
CA GLY A 173 7.28 -11.11 8.69
C GLY A 173 8.26 -10.43 7.74
N LEU A 174 8.60 -11.05 6.62
CA LEU A 174 9.47 -10.45 5.62
C LEU A 174 8.77 -9.28 4.90
N ASN A 175 9.46 -8.13 4.83
CA ASN A 175 9.00 -6.97 4.08
C ASN A 175 9.93 -6.73 2.89
N LEU A 176 9.39 -6.87 1.67
CA LEU A 176 10.06 -6.56 0.40
C LEU A 176 9.51 -5.25 -0.18
N TYR A 177 10.41 -4.33 -0.43
CA TYR A 177 10.15 -3.03 -1.03
C TYR A 177 10.74 -2.99 -2.43
N PHE A 178 9.93 -2.76 -3.44
CA PHE A 178 10.34 -2.80 -4.84
C PHE A 178 10.48 -1.39 -5.40
N HIS A 179 11.61 -1.13 -6.04
CA HIS A 179 11.91 0.15 -6.66
C HIS A 179 11.51 0.17 -8.14
N GLY A 180 10.64 1.09 -8.52
CA GLY A 180 10.31 1.39 -9.92
C GLY A 180 9.91 0.15 -10.74
N ASP A 181 10.74 -0.21 -11.71
CA ASP A 181 10.48 -1.33 -12.63
C ASP A 181 10.74 -2.72 -12.05
N ALA A 182 11.11 -2.82 -10.78
CA ALA A 182 11.33 -4.10 -10.13
C ALA A 182 10.02 -4.91 -10.00
N GLY A 183 10.12 -6.22 -10.12
CA GLY A 183 9.05 -7.18 -9.95
C GLY A 183 9.60 -8.56 -9.65
N ILE A 184 8.76 -9.57 -9.55
CA ILE A 184 9.16 -10.96 -9.38
C ILE A 184 8.74 -11.77 -10.61
N THR A 185 9.69 -12.39 -11.31
CA THR A 185 9.41 -13.33 -12.40
C THR A 185 9.76 -14.74 -11.96
N VAL A 186 8.77 -15.63 -11.98
CA VAL A 186 8.89 -16.99 -11.44
C VAL A 186 8.81 -18.01 -12.56
N TYR A 187 9.92 -18.66 -12.86
CA TYR A 187 9.98 -19.84 -13.75
C TYR A 187 9.89 -21.15 -12.95
N GLY A 188 10.37 -21.16 -11.72
CA GLY A 188 10.30 -22.24 -10.75
C GLY A 188 9.10 -22.09 -9.80
N THR A 189 9.35 -22.07 -8.49
CA THR A 189 8.32 -22.01 -7.46
C THR A 189 8.55 -20.83 -6.51
N LEU A 190 7.48 -20.11 -6.18
CA LEU A 190 7.47 -19.09 -5.13
C LEU A 190 6.55 -19.53 -3.99
N LYS A 191 7.08 -19.51 -2.77
CA LYS A 191 6.33 -19.77 -1.54
C LYS A 191 6.46 -18.56 -0.62
N SER A 192 5.40 -17.79 -0.48
CA SER A 192 5.29 -16.72 0.51
C SER A 192 4.51 -17.27 1.70
N LEU A 193 5.18 -17.46 2.82
CA LEU A 193 4.67 -18.20 3.97
C LEU A 193 4.60 -17.28 5.19
N GLY A 194 3.70 -16.29 5.12
CA GLY A 194 3.37 -15.45 6.26
C GLY A 194 2.51 -16.16 7.30
N SER A 195 2.32 -15.53 8.43
CA SER A 195 1.32 -15.90 9.43
C SER A 195 0.37 -14.72 9.67
N GLN A 196 -0.74 -14.96 10.37
CA GLN A 196 -1.70 -13.91 10.69
C GLN A 196 -1.07 -12.75 11.48
N SER A 197 -0.18 -13.04 12.42
CA SER A 197 0.52 -12.04 13.23
C SER A 197 1.72 -11.42 12.53
N ASN A 198 2.33 -12.13 11.58
CA ASN A 198 3.52 -11.71 10.85
C ASN A 198 3.35 -11.98 9.34
N PRO A 199 2.52 -11.22 8.63
CA PRO A 199 2.35 -11.41 7.19
C PRO A 199 3.64 -11.09 6.44
N VAL A 200 3.78 -11.63 5.23
CA VAL A 200 4.77 -11.17 4.26
C VAL A 200 4.19 -9.96 3.55
N VAL A 201 4.96 -8.88 3.43
CA VAL A 201 4.53 -7.65 2.76
C VAL A 201 5.37 -7.39 1.52
N LEU A 202 4.72 -7.22 0.38
CA LEU A 202 5.31 -6.92 -0.93
C LEU A 202 4.72 -5.59 -1.44
N ARG A 203 5.54 -4.53 -1.50
CA ARG A 203 5.07 -3.17 -1.80
C ARG A 203 6.11 -2.32 -2.51
N GLY A 204 5.72 -1.13 -2.96
CA GLY A 204 6.66 -0.13 -3.45
C GLY A 204 7.58 0.41 -2.34
N ASP A 205 8.73 0.94 -2.71
CA ASP A 205 9.78 1.39 -1.77
C ASP A 205 9.59 2.82 -1.24
N ARG A 206 8.55 3.52 -1.68
CA ARG A 206 8.22 4.86 -1.20
C ARG A 206 7.61 4.79 0.20
N LEU A 207 8.29 5.42 1.17
CA LEU A 207 7.85 5.51 2.58
C LEU A 207 7.30 6.91 2.94
N ASP A 208 7.32 7.82 1.98
CA ASP A 208 6.88 9.19 2.11
C ASP A 208 5.39 9.36 1.76
N HIS A 209 4.93 10.61 1.78
CA HIS A 209 3.58 10.99 1.42
C HIS A 209 3.57 11.75 0.10
N MET A 210 2.60 11.46 -0.77
CA MET A 210 2.30 12.27 -1.95
C MET A 210 1.67 13.60 -1.54
N PHE A 211 0.72 13.54 -0.59
CA PHE A 211 0.08 14.65 0.09
C PHE A 211 -0.05 14.30 1.58
N ASP A 212 -0.27 15.26 2.46
CA ASP A 212 -0.35 15.03 3.91
C ASP A 212 -1.35 13.93 4.31
N TYR A 213 -2.44 13.76 3.55
CA TYR A 213 -3.46 12.73 3.77
C TYR A 213 -3.20 11.44 2.99
N LEU A 214 -2.26 11.42 2.03
CA LEU A 214 -2.04 10.32 1.09
C LEU A 214 -0.61 9.78 1.17
N PRO A 215 -0.35 8.78 2.00
CA PRO A 215 0.92 8.06 1.97
C PRO A 215 1.05 7.27 0.67
N TYR A 216 2.28 7.16 0.14
CA TYR A 216 2.55 6.34 -1.05
C TYR A 216 2.16 4.86 -0.88
N ASP A 217 2.02 4.39 0.34
CA ASP A 217 1.48 3.08 0.70
C ASP A 217 0.09 2.80 0.07
N ARG A 218 -0.70 3.84 -0.17
CA ARG A 218 -2.03 3.77 -0.79
C ARG A 218 -2.04 4.07 -2.28
N VAL A 219 -0.89 4.45 -2.84
CA VAL A 219 -0.77 4.82 -4.26
C VAL A 219 -0.37 3.61 -5.08
N SER A 220 -1.10 3.36 -6.16
CA SER A 220 -0.84 2.27 -7.10
C SER A 220 0.34 2.58 -8.06
N GLY A 221 0.81 1.57 -8.80
CA GLY A 221 1.74 1.75 -9.92
C GLY A 221 3.20 1.96 -9.54
N GLN A 222 3.65 1.50 -8.36
CA GLN A 222 5.01 1.71 -7.89
C GLN A 222 5.98 0.58 -8.27
N TRP A 223 5.48 -0.61 -8.60
CA TRP A 223 6.28 -1.77 -9.00
C TRP A 223 5.48 -2.75 -9.85
N GLN A 224 6.15 -3.71 -10.50
CA GLN A 224 5.55 -4.52 -11.56
C GLN A 224 4.71 -5.71 -11.08
N GLY A 225 4.78 -6.08 -9.78
CA GLY A 225 4.08 -7.25 -9.25
C GLY A 225 4.79 -8.57 -9.51
N ILE A 226 4.01 -9.66 -9.56
CA ILE A 226 4.50 -11.04 -9.67
C ILE A 226 3.99 -11.69 -10.96
N LYS A 227 4.92 -12.20 -11.76
CA LYS A 227 4.59 -12.99 -12.96
C LYS A 227 4.99 -14.44 -12.78
N PHE A 228 4.02 -15.34 -12.85
CA PHE A 228 4.21 -16.80 -12.89
C PHE A 228 4.18 -17.27 -14.34
N THR A 229 5.33 -17.68 -14.86
CA THR A 229 5.47 -18.10 -16.25
C THR A 229 4.84 -19.49 -16.50
N ALA A 230 4.80 -19.94 -17.76
CA ALA A 230 4.20 -21.22 -18.13
C ALA A 230 4.81 -22.43 -17.38
N SER A 231 6.10 -22.38 -17.04
CA SER A 231 6.81 -23.45 -16.32
C SER A 231 6.64 -23.43 -14.82
N SER A 232 6.05 -22.37 -14.25
CA SER A 232 5.91 -22.18 -12.81
C SER A 232 4.70 -22.92 -12.26
N PHE A 233 4.88 -23.72 -11.21
CA PHE A 233 3.84 -24.49 -10.54
C PHE A 233 4.06 -24.56 -9.03
N ASP A 234 3.02 -25.03 -8.33
CA ASP A 234 3.02 -25.31 -6.89
C ASP A 234 3.36 -24.06 -6.04
N ASN A 235 2.98 -22.88 -6.57
CA ASN A 235 3.19 -21.62 -5.90
C ASN A 235 2.16 -21.41 -4.79
N ILE A 236 2.62 -20.84 -3.67
CA ILE A 236 1.81 -20.57 -2.49
C ILE A 236 2.02 -19.13 -2.07
N LEU A 237 0.95 -18.36 -1.94
CA LEU A 237 0.94 -17.06 -1.30
C LEU A 237 -0.04 -17.14 -0.13
N GLN A 238 0.48 -17.22 1.07
CA GLN A 238 -0.28 -17.37 2.31
C GLN A 238 0.04 -16.23 3.27
N HIS A 239 -0.98 -15.60 3.84
CA HIS A 239 -0.83 -14.41 4.68
C HIS A 239 0.16 -13.41 4.08
N THR A 240 -0.11 -13.06 2.82
CA THR A 240 0.73 -12.17 2.03
C THR A 240 -0.06 -10.92 1.66
N ASP A 241 0.50 -9.76 1.92
CA ASP A 241 -0.04 -8.47 1.53
C ASP A 241 0.75 -7.96 0.31
N ILE A 242 0.05 -7.78 -0.82
CA ILE A 242 0.62 -7.34 -2.10
C ILE A 242 -0.08 -6.06 -2.50
N HIS A 243 0.63 -4.95 -2.52
CA HIS A 243 -0.01 -3.68 -2.86
C HIS A 243 0.89 -2.68 -3.57
N SER A 244 0.27 -1.60 -4.03
CA SER A 244 0.92 -0.50 -4.74
C SER A 244 1.56 -0.93 -6.07
N THR A 245 1.04 -1.98 -6.70
CA THR A 245 1.59 -2.53 -7.94
C THR A 245 1.08 -1.82 -9.18
N TYR A 246 1.74 -2.09 -10.32
CA TYR A 246 1.12 -1.92 -11.62
C TYR A 246 0.11 -3.06 -11.84
N ASN A 247 0.56 -4.29 -12.13
CA ASN A 247 -0.26 -5.51 -12.16
C ASN A 247 0.19 -6.41 -11.00
N ALA A 248 -0.72 -6.85 -10.12
CA ALA A 248 -0.23 -7.54 -8.93
C ALA A 248 0.18 -8.99 -9.20
N ILE A 249 -0.68 -9.81 -9.80
CA ILE A 249 -0.42 -11.23 -10.04
C ILE A 249 -0.83 -11.60 -11.46
N ALA A 250 0.12 -12.03 -12.28
CA ALA A 250 -0.11 -12.52 -13.63
C ALA A 250 0.26 -14.02 -13.72
N LEU A 251 -0.67 -14.84 -14.22
CA LEU A 251 -0.49 -16.28 -14.43
C LEU A 251 -0.51 -16.56 -15.93
N ASP A 252 0.63 -16.93 -16.51
CA ASP A 252 0.72 -17.39 -17.89
C ASP A 252 0.03 -18.75 -18.04
N SER A 253 -0.39 -19.07 -19.26
CA SER A 253 -0.99 -20.36 -19.61
C SER A 253 -0.10 -21.54 -19.23
N SER A 254 -0.68 -22.62 -18.69
CA SER A 254 0.05 -23.82 -18.26
C SER A 254 -0.87 -25.02 -18.17
N ASP A 255 -0.31 -26.19 -17.87
CA ASP A 255 -1.05 -27.43 -17.61
C ASP A 255 -1.98 -27.24 -16.41
N ILE A 256 -3.29 -27.39 -16.63
CA ILE A 256 -4.33 -27.21 -15.60
C ILE A 256 -4.50 -28.43 -14.67
N SER A 257 -3.88 -29.56 -14.99
CA SER A 257 -3.84 -30.72 -14.09
C SER A 257 -2.98 -30.47 -12.85
N ARG A 258 -2.03 -29.52 -12.93
CA ARG A 258 -1.18 -29.09 -11.84
C ARG A 258 -1.63 -27.75 -11.26
N GLN A 259 -1.56 -27.64 -9.94
CA GLN A 259 -1.81 -26.36 -9.25
C GLN A 259 -0.74 -25.34 -9.64
N LYS A 260 -1.15 -24.20 -10.23
CA LYS A 260 -0.21 -23.10 -10.52
C LYS A 260 -0.05 -22.17 -9.35
N LEU A 261 -1.15 -21.72 -8.78
CA LEU A 261 -1.14 -20.83 -7.62
C LEU A 261 -2.23 -21.19 -6.62
N PHE A 262 -1.86 -21.25 -5.37
CA PHE A 262 -2.77 -21.20 -4.23
C PHE A 262 -2.54 -19.89 -3.46
N LEU A 263 -3.56 -19.01 -3.49
CA LEU A 263 -3.61 -17.77 -2.72
C LEU A 263 -4.54 -17.96 -1.54
N SER A 264 -4.07 -17.80 -0.31
CA SER A 264 -4.88 -17.97 0.88
C SER A 264 -4.58 -16.93 1.95
N ASN A 265 -5.62 -16.50 2.69
CA ASN A 265 -5.50 -15.54 3.79
C ASN A 265 -4.69 -14.29 3.43
N SER A 266 -4.82 -13.79 2.21
CA SER A 266 -3.94 -12.80 1.63
C SER A 266 -4.71 -11.59 1.11
N MET A 267 -4.01 -10.45 1.00
CA MET A 267 -4.58 -9.23 0.44
C MET A 267 -3.82 -8.82 -0.82
N VAL A 268 -4.56 -8.38 -1.84
CA VAL A 268 -4.03 -7.80 -3.08
C VAL A 268 -4.79 -6.50 -3.32
N HIS A 269 -4.10 -5.36 -3.28
CA HIS A 269 -4.81 -4.09 -3.37
C HIS A 269 -3.98 -2.93 -3.94
N ASN A 270 -4.67 -1.83 -4.28
CA ASN A 270 -4.06 -0.62 -4.81
C ASN A 270 -3.20 -0.91 -6.05
N CYS A 271 -3.83 -1.46 -7.10
CA CYS A 271 -3.16 -1.80 -8.35
C CYS A 271 -3.57 -0.84 -9.47
N GLN A 272 -2.62 -0.36 -10.27
CA GLN A 272 -2.90 0.49 -11.43
C GLN A 272 -3.45 -0.30 -12.62
N GLY A 273 -3.16 -1.60 -12.69
CA GLY A 273 -3.74 -2.55 -13.61
C GLY A 273 -4.68 -3.53 -12.90
N PHE A 274 -4.60 -4.81 -13.22
CA PHE A 274 -5.40 -5.85 -12.59
C PHE A 274 -4.82 -6.31 -11.24
N GLY A 275 -5.71 -6.87 -10.38
CA GLY A 275 -5.30 -7.57 -9.17
C GLY A 275 -4.70 -8.94 -9.50
N ILE A 276 -5.52 -9.83 -10.05
CA ILE A 276 -5.09 -11.18 -10.46
C ILE A 276 -5.60 -11.46 -11.87
N SER A 277 -4.71 -11.83 -12.79
CA SER A 277 -5.07 -12.27 -14.14
C SER A 277 -4.61 -13.71 -14.36
N ASN A 278 -5.56 -14.59 -14.71
CA ASN A 278 -5.32 -15.99 -15.06
C ASN A 278 -5.59 -16.21 -16.54
N SER A 279 -4.54 -16.35 -17.33
CA SER A 279 -4.65 -16.56 -18.78
C SER A 279 -5.24 -17.94 -19.11
N TYR A 280 -4.68 -19.01 -18.56
CA TYR A 280 -5.16 -20.40 -18.67
C TYR A 280 -4.35 -21.28 -17.74
N SER A 281 -4.75 -21.40 -16.47
CA SER A 281 -4.02 -22.21 -15.50
C SER A 281 -4.92 -22.68 -14.36
N ASN A 282 -4.39 -23.49 -13.44
CA ASN A 282 -5.09 -23.96 -12.26
C ASN A 282 -4.83 -22.98 -11.08
N LEU A 283 -5.83 -22.16 -10.76
CA LEU A 283 -5.81 -21.15 -9.73
C LEU A 283 -6.77 -21.48 -8.59
N LYS A 284 -6.30 -21.40 -7.35
CA LYS A 284 -7.15 -21.50 -6.16
C LYS A 284 -6.98 -20.25 -5.30
N ILE A 285 -8.11 -19.63 -4.92
CA ILE A 285 -8.17 -18.47 -4.04
C ILE A 285 -9.09 -18.81 -2.87
N GLU A 286 -8.60 -18.67 -1.65
CA GLU A 286 -9.40 -18.89 -0.45
C GLU A 286 -9.15 -17.77 0.57
N ASN A 287 -10.21 -17.35 1.24
CA ASN A 287 -10.15 -16.48 2.41
C ASN A 287 -9.28 -15.23 2.18
N SER A 288 -9.41 -14.61 1.01
CA SER A 288 -8.54 -13.54 0.56
C SER A 288 -9.32 -12.31 0.10
N VAL A 289 -8.68 -11.16 0.11
CA VAL A 289 -9.25 -9.89 -0.36
C VAL A 289 -8.50 -9.41 -1.59
N VAL A 290 -9.22 -9.06 -2.65
CA VAL A 290 -8.67 -8.34 -3.80
C VAL A 290 -9.46 -7.06 -4.01
N SER A 291 -8.80 -5.90 -3.95
CA SER A 291 -9.52 -4.63 -3.95
C SER A 291 -8.76 -3.47 -4.58
N ASN A 292 -9.48 -2.39 -4.89
CA ASN A 292 -8.92 -1.12 -5.32
C ASN A 292 -7.93 -1.27 -6.50
N THR A 293 -8.39 -1.89 -7.59
CA THR A 293 -7.63 -2.05 -8.82
C THR A 293 -8.23 -1.20 -9.93
N LEU A 294 -7.44 -0.55 -10.79
CA LEU A 294 -7.99 0.14 -11.95
C LEU A 294 -8.51 -0.85 -12.99
N GLY A 295 -7.78 -1.94 -13.24
CA GLY A 295 -8.27 -3.10 -13.98
C GLY A 295 -9.22 -3.95 -13.16
N ASN A 296 -9.52 -5.17 -13.62
CA ASN A 296 -10.36 -6.10 -12.85
C ASN A 296 -9.64 -6.56 -11.56
N CYS A 297 -10.39 -6.71 -10.47
CA CYS A 297 -9.81 -7.35 -9.28
C CYS A 297 -9.39 -8.79 -9.61
N LEU A 298 -10.25 -9.53 -10.28
CA LEU A 298 -9.98 -10.89 -10.77
C LEU A 298 -10.36 -10.98 -12.26
N GLU A 299 -9.43 -11.43 -13.08
CA GLU A 299 -9.62 -11.66 -14.52
C GLU A 299 -9.30 -13.09 -14.87
N ILE A 300 -10.28 -13.83 -15.43
CA ILE A 300 -10.16 -15.24 -15.81
C ILE A 300 -10.37 -15.38 -17.32
N MET A 301 -9.29 -15.65 -18.03
CA MET A 301 -9.33 -15.82 -19.47
C MET A 301 -9.48 -17.28 -19.88
N GLY A 302 -9.31 -18.23 -18.94
CA GLY A 302 -9.47 -19.65 -19.16
C GLY A 302 -8.93 -20.51 -18.01
N GLY A 303 -8.86 -21.82 -18.21
CA GLY A 303 -8.34 -22.79 -17.27
C GLY A 303 -9.30 -23.13 -16.14
N LYS A 304 -8.74 -23.53 -14.99
CA LYS A 304 -9.51 -23.99 -13.82
C LYS A 304 -9.31 -23.02 -12.68
N THR A 305 -10.39 -22.41 -12.19
CA THR A 305 -10.35 -21.47 -11.07
C THR A 305 -11.37 -21.83 -10.00
N LEU A 306 -10.91 -21.96 -8.76
CA LEU A 306 -11.75 -22.07 -7.57
C LEU A 306 -11.56 -20.83 -6.69
N VAL A 307 -12.67 -20.19 -6.34
CA VAL A 307 -12.73 -19.08 -5.41
C VAL A 307 -13.64 -19.46 -4.24
N ASN A 308 -13.16 -19.32 -3.01
CA ASN A 308 -13.96 -19.63 -1.83
C ASN A 308 -13.73 -18.61 -0.71
N SER A 309 -14.80 -18.20 -0.02
CA SER A 309 -14.78 -17.33 1.16
C SER A 309 -13.90 -16.07 0.95
N SER A 310 -14.00 -15.42 -0.22
CA SER A 310 -13.12 -14.32 -0.62
C SER A 310 -13.92 -13.07 -0.99
N THR A 311 -13.30 -11.90 -0.81
CA THR A 311 -13.90 -10.59 -1.10
C THR A 311 -13.20 -9.93 -2.28
N PHE A 312 -13.98 -9.55 -3.29
CA PHE A 312 -13.53 -8.76 -4.44
C PHE A 312 -14.26 -7.42 -4.42
N ALA A 313 -13.53 -6.37 -4.07
CA ALA A 313 -14.11 -5.07 -3.74
C ALA A 313 -13.52 -3.96 -4.63
N GLN A 314 -14.26 -3.60 -5.69
CA GLN A 314 -13.81 -2.65 -6.70
C GLN A 314 -14.12 -1.21 -6.29
N PHE A 315 -13.23 -0.61 -5.50
CA PHE A 315 -13.33 0.77 -5.03
C PHE A 315 -12.11 1.62 -5.40
N TYR A 316 -11.50 1.37 -6.56
CA TYR A 316 -10.33 2.14 -7.01
C TYR A 316 -10.63 3.65 -7.03
N PRO A 317 -9.86 4.47 -6.28
CA PRO A 317 -10.29 5.85 -6.01
C PRO A 317 -9.83 6.86 -7.07
N PHE A 318 -8.79 6.53 -7.88
CA PHE A 318 -8.10 7.53 -8.69
C PHE A 318 -8.66 7.68 -10.11
N ASP A 319 -9.55 6.77 -10.57
CA ASP A 319 -10.16 6.85 -11.90
C ASP A 319 -11.60 6.29 -11.86
N ALA A 320 -12.53 6.99 -12.48
CA ALA A 320 -13.91 6.55 -12.62
C ALA A 320 -14.08 5.41 -13.64
N ASN A 321 -13.13 5.27 -14.58
CA ASN A 321 -13.15 4.22 -15.63
C ASN A 321 -12.57 2.88 -15.14
N ARG A 322 -12.62 2.64 -13.81
CA ARG A 322 -12.22 1.36 -13.24
C ARG A 322 -13.04 0.20 -13.81
N ALA A 323 -12.39 -0.97 -13.93
CA ALA A 323 -13.04 -2.20 -14.40
C ALA A 323 -13.86 -2.87 -13.28
N GLY A 324 -14.21 -4.14 -13.42
CA GLY A 324 -15.07 -4.89 -12.48
C GLY A 324 -14.33 -5.55 -11.32
N ALA A 325 -15.12 -6.10 -10.38
CA ALA A 325 -14.59 -7.00 -9.36
C ALA A 325 -14.21 -8.36 -9.95
N LEU A 326 -14.96 -8.84 -10.93
CA LEU A 326 -14.68 -10.08 -11.67
C LEU A 326 -14.96 -9.88 -13.16
N TYR A 327 -14.02 -10.26 -13.97
CA TYR A 327 -14.22 -10.50 -15.41
C TYR A 327 -13.85 -11.94 -15.75
N PHE A 328 -14.67 -12.63 -16.54
CA PHE A 328 -14.31 -13.93 -17.07
C PHE A 328 -14.69 -14.08 -18.54
N SER A 329 -13.76 -14.64 -19.30
CA SER A 329 -13.98 -14.97 -20.71
C SER A 329 -14.63 -16.34 -20.81
N ALA A 330 -15.76 -16.35 -21.45
CA ALA A 330 -16.52 -17.56 -21.74
C ALA A 330 -16.07 -18.26 -23.04
N GLY A 331 -14.93 -17.91 -23.59
CA GLY A 331 -14.39 -18.45 -24.82
C GLY A 331 -13.94 -19.92 -24.73
N THR A 332 -13.40 -20.42 -25.84
CA THR A 332 -12.77 -21.74 -25.88
C THR A 332 -11.62 -21.83 -24.91
N GLY A 333 -11.66 -22.78 -23.97
CA GLY A 333 -10.58 -23.01 -23.01
C GLY A 333 -10.93 -22.76 -21.55
N MET A 334 -12.15 -22.30 -21.21
CA MET A 334 -12.57 -22.33 -19.83
C MET A 334 -12.90 -23.80 -19.43
N ASP A 335 -12.17 -24.32 -18.45
CA ASP A 335 -12.40 -25.65 -17.91
C ASP A 335 -13.38 -25.59 -16.76
N THR A 336 -13.17 -24.71 -15.80
CA THR A 336 -14.09 -24.50 -14.67
C THR A 336 -13.82 -23.17 -13.98
N LEU A 337 -14.86 -22.39 -13.74
CA LEU A 337 -14.89 -21.32 -12.76
C LEU A 337 -15.91 -21.66 -11.68
N ASP A 338 -15.47 -21.92 -10.45
CA ASP A 338 -16.32 -22.23 -9.30
C ASP A 338 -16.11 -21.19 -8.20
N CYS A 339 -17.11 -20.34 -7.99
CA CYS A 339 -17.10 -19.30 -6.96
C CYS A 339 -18.08 -19.67 -5.86
N ARG A 340 -17.60 -19.72 -4.61
CA ARG A 340 -18.41 -20.09 -3.43
C ARG A 340 -18.20 -19.09 -2.31
N ASN A 341 -19.24 -18.87 -1.51
CA ASN A 341 -19.17 -18.13 -0.24
C ASN A 341 -18.43 -16.78 -0.35
N SER A 342 -18.53 -16.13 -1.49
CA SER A 342 -17.69 -14.98 -1.81
C SER A 342 -18.52 -13.73 -2.08
N LEU A 343 -17.91 -12.56 -1.83
CA LEU A 343 -18.50 -11.23 -2.02
C LEU A 343 -17.85 -10.54 -3.22
N PHE A 344 -18.66 -10.15 -4.21
CA PHE A 344 -18.24 -9.38 -5.39
C PHE A 344 -19.02 -8.05 -5.41
N THR A 345 -18.36 -6.94 -5.11
CA THR A 345 -19.01 -5.64 -4.97
C THR A 345 -18.13 -4.48 -5.41
N GLY A 346 -18.65 -3.27 -5.43
CA GLY A 346 -17.90 -2.09 -5.82
C GLY A 346 -18.79 -0.87 -6.10
N TYR A 347 -18.21 0.15 -6.72
CA TYR A 347 -18.95 1.37 -7.05
C TYR A 347 -19.97 1.20 -8.20
N ALA A 348 -19.60 0.42 -9.23
CA ALA A 348 -20.48 0.23 -10.38
C ALA A 348 -21.72 -0.62 -10.04
N THR A 349 -22.79 -0.45 -10.77
CA THR A 349 -24.02 -1.25 -10.62
C THR A 349 -23.85 -2.68 -11.07
N ASN A 350 -22.90 -2.94 -11.97
CA ASN A 350 -22.53 -4.27 -12.44
C ASN A 350 -21.01 -4.43 -12.36
N VAL A 351 -20.53 -5.24 -11.43
CA VAL A 351 -19.10 -5.47 -11.21
C VAL A 351 -18.65 -6.88 -11.59
N VAL A 352 -19.59 -7.75 -12.00
CA VAL A 352 -19.28 -9.08 -12.48
C VAL A 352 -19.62 -9.14 -13.96
N MET A 353 -18.62 -9.22 -14.80
CA MET A 353 -18.74 -9.14 -16.25
C MET A 353 -18.25 -10.43 -16.91
N ARG A 354 -18.92 -10.83 -17.97
CA ARG A 354 -18.49 -11.94 -18.81
C ARG A 354 -18.61 -11.60 -20.30
N THR A 355 -17.77 -12.20 -21.13
CA THR A 355 -18.05 -12.23 -22.56
C THR A 355 -19.14 -13.25 -22.85
N ALA A 356 -20.05 -12.92 -23.76
CA ALA A 356 -21.00 -13.91 -24.29
C ALA A 356 -20.21 -14.99 -25.03
N PRO A 357 -20.48 -16.29 -24.80
CA PRO A 357 -19.88 -17.33 -25.62
C PRO A 357 -20.44 -17.27 -27.03
N ASP A 358 -19.67 -17.75 -27.97
CA ASP A 358 -20.24 -18.24 -29.22
C ASP A 358 -21.26 -19.32 -28.80
N SER A 359 -22.51 -19.22 -29.28
CA SER A 359 -23.71 -19.87 -28.76
C SER A 359 -23.72 -21.41 -28.66
N ALA A 360 -22.60 -22.08 -28.95
CA ALA A 360 -22.47 -23.53 -29.04
C ALA A 360 -21.68 -24.15 -27.84
N VAL A 361 -21.04 -23.38 -26.94
CA VAL A 361 -20.21 -23.96 -25.86
C VAL A 361 -20.85 -23.71 -24.50
N ALA A 362 -21.23 -24.80 -23.81
CA ALA A 362 -21.68 -24.75 -22.43
C ALA A 362 -20.51 -24.28 -21.54
N LEU A 363 -20.67 -23.14 -20.88
CA LEU A 363 -19.66 -22.59 -19.97
C LEU A 363 -19.66 -23.34 -18.65
N PRO A 364 -18.56 -23.92 -18.21
CA PRO A 364 -18.46 -24.58 -16.92
C PRO A 364 -18.17 -23.58 -15.80
N PHE A 365 -19.08 -22.64 -15.54
CA PHE A 365 -18.98 -21.73 -14.40
C PHE A 365 -20.15 -21.91 -13.43
N GLY A 366 -19.95 -21.55 -12.17
CA GLY A 366 -21.00 -21.55 -11.16
C GLY A 366 -20.67 -20.62 -9.99
N PHE A 367 -21.75 -20.03 -9.44
CA PHE A 367 -21.70 -19.20 -8.23
C PHE A 367 -22.64 -19.85 -7.21
N ARG A 368 -22.12 -20.11 -6.02
CA ARG A 368 -22.86 -20.74 -4.93
C ARG A 368 -22.69 -19.97 -3.64
N HIS A 369 -23.80 -19.59 -3.01
CA HIS A 369 -23.76 -18.82 -1.76
C HIS A 369 -22.84 -17.60 -1.88
N CYS A 370 -23.01 -16.82 -2.94
CA CYS A 370 -22.25 -15.59 -3.17
C CYS A 370 -23.15 -14.36 -3.00
N VAL A 371 -22.56 -13.24 -2.62
CA VAL A 371 -23.20 -11.93 -2.70
C VAL A 371 -22.60 -11.17 -3.87
N MET A 372 -23.43 -10.68 -4.78
CA MET A 372 -22.96 -10.13 -6.05
C MET A 372 -23.68 -8.84 -6.41
N ARG A 373 -22.90 -7.82 -6.76
CA ARG A 373 -23.39 -6.57 -7.33
C ARG A 373 -23.40 -6.69 -8.87
N THR A 374 -24.46 -7.31 -9.39
CA THR A 374 -24.67 -7.54 -10.81
C THR A 374 -26.16 -7.72 -11.08
N GLU A 375 -26.58 -7.55 -12.34
CA GLU A 375 -27.94 -7.89 -12.75
C GLU A 375 -28.24 -9.37 -12.52
N LYS A 376 -29.46 -9.66 -12.10
CA LYS A 376 -29.90 -11.03 -11.87
C LYS A 376 -30.01 -11.77 -13.19
N GLU A 377 -29.36 -12.93 -13.27
CA GLU A 377 -29.45 -13.80 -14.43
C GLU A 377 -30.85 -14.41 -14.58
N THR A 378 -31.47 -14.23 -15.75
CA THR A 378 -32.83 -14.69 -16.04
C THR A 378 -32.92 -15.74 -17.16
N THR A 379 -31.79 -16.04 -17.78
CA THR A 379 -31.69 -17.05 -18.87
C THR A 379 -31.53 -18.47 -18.32
N ALA A 380 -31.31 -19.46 -19.18
CA ALA A 380 -31.01 -20.85 -18.80
C ALA A 380 -29.76 -20.94 -17.89
N ASP A 381 -28.86 -19.94 -17.91
CA ASP A 381 -27.71 -19.86 -17.03
C ASP A 381 -28.07 -19.58 -15.56
N SER A 382 -29.33 -19.20 -15.25
CA SER A 382 -29.79 -19.02 -13.87
C SER A 382 -29.56 -20.25 -12.97
N LEU A 383 -29.50 -21.43 -13.51
CA LEU A 383 -29.17 -22.68 -12.80
C LEU A 383 -27.72 -22.74 -12.30
N ARG A 384 -26.86 -21.83 -12.76
CA ARG A 384 -25.48 -21.72 -12.35
C ARG A 384 -25.29 -20.79 -11.14
N PHE A 385 -26.35 -20.08 -10.74
CA PHE A 385 -26.39 -19.13 -9.64
C PHE A 385 -27.23 -19.68 -8.49
N ILE A 386 -26.62 -20.49 -7.63
CA ILE A 386 -27.30 -21.20 -6.54
C ILE A 386 -27.18 -20.41 -5.26
N SER A 387 -28.28 -20.06 -4.62
CA SER A 387 -28.32 -19.29 -3.36
C SER A 387 -27.51 -17.98 -3.44
N VAL A 388 -27.55 -17.32 -4.59
CA VAL A 388 -26.86 -16.02 -4.78
C VAL A 388 -27.75 -14.90 -4.29
N VAL A 389 -27.19 -14.01 -3.47
CA VAL A 389 -27.79 -12.74 -3.06
C VAL A 389 -27.35 -11.67 -4.04
N TYR A 390 -28.31 -11.11 -4.77
CA TYR A 390 -28.04 -10.00 -5.69
C TYR A 390 -28.25 -8.67 -4.94
N GLU A 391 -27.26 -7.79 -5.04
CA GLU A 391 -27.43 -6.43 -4.52
C GLU A 391 -28.38 -5.63 -5.42
N ASP A 392 -29.35 -4.96 -4.81
CA ASP A 392 -30.18 -3.99 -5.52
C ASP A 392 -29.38 -2.69 -5.67
N ALA A 393 -29.18 -2.24 -6.90
CA ALA A 393 -28.46 -0.99 -7.19
C ALA A 393 -29.16 0.24 -6.57
N GLU A 394 -30.48 0.17 -6.36
CA GLU A 394 -31.29 1.23 -5.74
C GLU A 394 -31.26 1.16 -4.20
N ASP A 395 -30.86 0.02 -3.62
CA ASP A 395 -30.75 -0.12 -2.17
C ASP A 395 -29.43 0.52 -1.67
N THR A 396 -29.53 1.75 -1.18
CA THR A 396 -28.41 2.50 -0.64
C THR A 396 -27.97 2.05 0.76
N THR A 397 -28.63 1.06 1.37
CA THR A 397 -28.30 0.54 2.70
C THR A 397 -27.46 -0.72 2.69
N LYS A 398 -27.55 -1.55 1.65
CA LYS A 398 -26.93 -2.88 1.59
C LYS A 398 -25.98 -3.10 0.42
N TYR A 399 -25.72 -2.09 -0.41
CA TYR A 399 -24.89 -2.23 -1.59
C TYR A 399 -23.52 -1.60 -1.46
N GLY A 400 -22.58 -2.07 -2.26
CA GLY A 400 -21.27 -1.49 -2.44
C GLY A 400 -20.57 -1.19 -1.11
N LYS A 401 -20.25 0.07 -0.86
CA LYS A 401 -19.54 0.49 0.35
C LYS A 401 -20.28 0.23 1.67
N LYS A 402 -21.58 -0.03 1.64
CA LYS A 402 -22.39 -0.30 2.84
C LYS A 402 -22.18 -1.72 3.39
N HIS A 403 -21.51 -2.60 2.66
CA HIS A 403 -21.06 -3.87 3.22
C HIS A 403 -19.97 -3.73 4.27
N PHE A 404 -19.21 -2.62 4.27
CA PHE A 404 -17.92 -2.53 4.92
C PHE A 404 -17.89 -1.55 6.09
N ALA A 405 -17.05 -1.84 7.05
CA ALA A 405 -16.88 -1.03 8.25
C ALA A 405 -16.41 0.38 7.93
N VAL A 406 -15.45 0.53 6.99
CA VAL A 406 -14.94 1.83 6.57
C VAL A 406 -14.65 1.85 5.06
N ILE A 407 -15.29 2.80 4.38
CA ILE A 407 -14.90 3.25 3.04
C ILE A 407 -14.74 4.77 3.13
N ASP A 408 -13.54 5.22 3.44
CA ASP A 408 -13.20 6.65 3.58
C ASP A 408 -12.54 7.13 2.28
N GLU A 409 -13.34 7.75 1.42
CA GLU A 409 -12.93 8.24 0.11
C GLU A 409 -12.05 9.48 0.21
N ASP A 410 -12.17 10.26 1.28
CA ASP A 410 -11.41 11.50 1.48
C ASP A 410 -9.95 11.22 1.88
N ASN A 411 -9.75 10.19 2.72
CA ASN A 411 -8.43 9.76 3.18
C ASN A 411 -7.91 8.51 2.45
N LEU A 412 -8.67 7.98 1.49
CA LEU A 412 -8.37 6.77 0.74
C LEU A 412 -8.04 5.58 1.65
N TYR A 413 -8.84 5.45 2.73
CA TYR A 413 -8.69 4.39 3.72
C TYR A 413 -9.88 3.42 3.64
N TYR A 414 -9.58 2.13 3.53
CA TYR A 414 -10.57 1.08 3.33
C TYR A 414 -10.38 -0.03 4.35
N ASP A 415 -11.41 -0.32 5.15
CA ASP A 415 -11.51 -1.53 5.99
C ASP A 415 -12.67 -2.37 5.47
N PHE A 416 -12.34 -3.47 4.80
CA PHE A 416 -13.30 -4.39 4.19
C PHE A 416 -13.88 -5.42 5.16
N SER A 417 -13.67 -5.30 6.47
CA SER A 417 -14.48 -6.05 7.45
C SER A 417 -15.96 -5.67 7.33
N LEU A 418 -16.84 -6.61 7.64
CA LEU A 418 -18.27 -6.40 7.42
C LEU A 418 -18.87 -5.39 8.40
N ASP A 419 -19.76 -4.53 7.88
CA ASP A 419 -20.67 -3.72 8.70
C ASP A 419 -21.93 -4.50 9.04
N SER A 420 -22.60 -4.17 10.14
CA SER A 420 -23.85 -4.79 10.60
C SER A 420 -25.00 -4.77 9.59
N THR A 421 -24.92 -3.91 8.57
CA THR A 421 -25.93 -3.80 7.49
C THR A 421 -25.62 -4.64 6.28
N SER A 422 -24.49 -5.37 6.28
CA SER A 422 -24.03 -6.15 5.15
C SER A 422 -24.98 -7.30 4.81
N ALA A 423 -25.33 -7.44 3.53
CA ALA A 423 -26.06 -8.60 3.03
C ALA A 423 -25.20 -9.88 2.95
N ALA A 424 -23.89 -9.77 3.23
CA ALA A 424 -22.98 -10.90 3.28
C ALA A 424 -23.10 -11.70 4.58
N ILE A 425 -23.69 -11.10 5.63
CA ILE A 425 -23.88 -11.76 6.94
C ILE A 425 -24.81 -12.96 6.80
N SER A 426 -24.38 -14.10 7.30
CA SER A 426 -25.11 -15.40 7.28
C SER A 426 -25.51 -15.88 5.88
N ALA A 427 -24.78 -15.47 4.82
CA ALA A 427 -25.13 -15.81 3.45
C ALA A 427 -24.29 -16.95 2.86
N ALA A 428 -23.25 -17.40 3.54
CA ALA A 428 -22.39 -18.49 3.10
C ALA A 428 -22.94 -19.86 3.49
N ASP A 429 -22.42 -20.92 2.85
CA ASP A 429 -22.73 -22.32 3.15
C ASP A 429 -21.71 -22.87 4.16
N ALA A 430 -22.17 -23.22 5.35
CA ALA A 430 -21.34 -23.76 6.43
C ALA A 430 -20.60 -25.06 6.04
N ALA A 431 -21.13 -25.83 5.07
CA ALA A 431 -20.47 -27.05 4.63
C ALA A 431 -19.23 -26.82 3.76
N THR A 432 -19.12 -25.64 3.15
CA THR A 432 -18.06 -25.32 2.18
C THR A 432 -17.26 -24.09 2.52
N ALA A 433 -17.71 -23.24 3.44
CA ALA A 433 -16.96 -22.07 3.90
C ALA A 433 -15.65 -22.47 4.60
N THR A 434 -14.67 -21.58 4.57
CA THR A 434 -13.42 -21.76 5.34
C THR A 434 -13.73 -21.74 6.84
N PRO A 435 -13.00 -22.51 7.69
CA PRO A 435 -13.35 -22.61 9.11
C PRO A 435 -13.07 -21.34 9.91
N VAL A 436 -12.18 -20.47 9.40
CA VAL A 436 -11.84 -19.18 10.00
C VAL A 436 -11.83 -18.11 8.91
N ASP A 437 -11.99 -16.87 9.31
CA ASP A 437 -11.88 -15.70 8.45
C ASP A 437 -10.40 -15.28 8.24
N ILE A 438 -10.15 -14.28 7.41
CA ILE A 438 -8.79 -13.79 7.13
C ILE A 438 -8.07 -13.25 8.39
N ARG A 439 -8.83 -12.81 9.40
CA ARG A 439 -8.31 -12.36 10.71
C ARG A 439 -8.19 -13.49 11.74
N GLY A 440 -8.51 -14.74 11.35
CA GLY A 440 -8.47 -15.91 12.23
C GLY A 440 -9.67 -16.05 13.15
N ASN A 441 -10.71 -15.22 12.99
CA ASN A 441 -11.96 -15.38 13.71
C ASN A 441 -12.66 -16.66 13.25
N LYS A 442 -13.11 -17.49 14.19
CA LYS A 442 -13.87 -18.68 13.84
C LYS A 442 -15.20 -18.28 13.21
N ARG A 443 -15.54 -18.89 12.06
CA ARG A 443 -16.86 -18.73 11.48
C ARG A 443 -17.89 -19.49 12.29
N ASP A 444 -19.08 -18.93 12.44
CA ASP A 444 -20.16 -19.53 13.19
C ASP A 444 -20.95 -20.55 12.33
N ASP A 445 -22.11 -21.03 12.84
CA ASP A 445 -22.95 -22.03 12.17
C ASP A 445 -23.71 -21.45 10.95
N ALA A 446 -23.75 -20.13 10.79
CA ALA A 446 -24.32 -19.39 9.67
C ALA A 446 -23.27 -18.41 9.10
N PRO A 447 -22.19 -18.92 8.49
CA PRO A 447 -21.01 -18.13 8.16
C PRO A 447 -21.32 -17.03 7.14
N ASP A 448 -20.48 -16.01 7.13
CA ASP A 448 -20.61 -14.87 6.25
C ASP A 448 -19.93 -15.09 4.89
N CYS A 449 -20.47 -14.48 3.84
CA CYS A 449 -19.83 -14.43 2.54
C CYS A 449 -18.65 -13.46 2.54
N GLY A 450 -17.57 -13.87 1.89
CA GLY A 450 -16.35 -13.06 1.79
C GLY A 450 -15.25 -13.49 2.75
N ALA A 451 -14.19 -12.69 2.78
CA ALA A 451 -12.99 -12.98 3.54
C ALA A 451 -13.13 -12.73 5.06
N TYR A 452 -14.13 -12.01 5.48
CA TYR A 452 -14.35 -11.63 6.88
C TYR A 452 -15.62 -12.24 7.45
N GLU A 453 -15.57 -12.61 8.72
CA GLU A 453 -16.70 -12.91 9.56
C GLU A 453 -17.09 -11.67 10.36
N TYR A 454 -18.36 -11.28 10.35
CA TYR A 454 -18.84 -10.11 11.09
C TYR A 454 -18.61 -10.29 12.58
N GLN A 455 -18.04 -9.27 13.20
CA GLN A 455 -17.85 -9.18 14.62
C GLN A 455 -18.70 -8.04 15.16
N ALA A 456 -19.70 -8.36 15.99
CA ALA A 456 -20.47 -7.33 16.67
C ALA A 456 -19.55 -6.46 17.55
N PRO A 457 -19.70 -5.12 17.55
CA PRO A 457 -18.93 -4.27 18.43
C PRO A 457 -19.14 -4.70 19.89
N THR A 458 -18.04 -4.94 20.60
CA THR A 458 -18.10 -5.15 22.05
C THR A 458 -18.38 -3.81 22.74
N ALA A 459 -18.96 -3.83 23.95
CA ALA A 459 -19.30 -2.61 24.71
C ALA A 459 -18.10 -1.68 24.95
N ASP A 460 -16.88 -2.20 24.83
CA ASP A 460 -15.61 -1.45 24.97
C ASP A 460 -15.07 -0.90 23.65
N TRP A 461 -15.79 -1.05 22.51
CA TRP A 461 -15.35 -0.52 21.24
C TRP A 461 -15.58 0.99 21.19
N PRO A 462 -14.55 1.82 20.96
CA PRO A 462 -14.73 3.28 20.91
C PRO A 462 -15.65 3.67 19.76
N ASP A 463 -16.60 4.55 20.06
CA ASP A 463 -17.59 5.11 19.12
C ASP A 463 -16.96 5.50 17.78
N LYS A 464 -17.70 5.27 16.67
CA LYS A 464 -17.28 5.61 15.29
C LYS A 464 -16.80 7.07 15.12
N GLN A 465 -17.21 8.00 16.00
CA GLN A 465 -16.71 9.39 15.99
C GLN A 465 -15.28 9.54 16.55
N ASN A 466 -14.82 8.61 17.37
CA ASN A 466 -13.43 8.58 17.88
C ASN A 466 -12.48 7.79 16.96
N SER A 467 -12.99 7.05 15.98
CA SER A 467 -12.17 6.29 15.03
C SER A 467 -11.30 7.21 14.16
N LYS A 468 -11.77 8.44 13.85
CA LYS A 468 -10.93 9.44 13.13
C LYS A 468 -9.65 9.80 13.92
N GLN A 469 -9.72 9.87 15.25
CA GLN A 469 -8.52 10.10 16.08
C GLN A 469 -7.70 8.82 16.31
N HIS A 470 -8.33 7.65 16.24
CA HIS A 470 -7.63 6.35 16.36
C HIS A 470 -6.91 5.98 15.07
N ILE A 471 -7.47 6.32 13.90
CA ILE A 471 -6.82 6.12 12.59
C ILE A 471 -5.55 6.98 12.49
N ILE A 472 -5.60 8.23 12.93
CA ILE A 472 -4.40 9.08 13.04
C ILE A 472 -3.42 8.50 14.07
N LYS A 473 -3.92 7.96 15.19
CA LYS A 473 -3.11 7.34 16.23
C LYS A 473 -2.60 5.93 15.87
N SER A 474 -3.31 5.13 15.06
CA SER A 474 -2.81 3.82 14.64
C SER A 474 -1.70 3.93 13.59
N ASN A 475 -1.79 4.88 12.68
CA ASN A 475 -0.66 5.20 11.81
C ASN A 475 0.55 5.76 12.59
N ILE A 476 0.30 6.44 13.71
CA ILE A 476 1.34 6.83 14.67
C ILE A 476 1.70 5.64 15.59
N LYS A 477 0.80 4.70 15.88
CA LYS A 477 1.01 3.59 16.79
C LYS A 477 1.96 2.52 16.23
N TYR A 478 2.01 2.29 14.93
CA TYR A 478 3.09 1.52 14.30
C TYR A 478 4.47 2.14 14.54
N TYR A 479 4.53 3.47 14.78
CA TYR A 479 5.77 4.19 15.09
C TYR A 479 5.94 4.60 16.55
N THR A 480 4.92 4.46 17.45
CA THR A 480 4.95 4.98 18.83
C THR A 480 4.79 3.93 19.92
N ASP A 481 4.32 2.72 19.65
CA ASP A 481 4.22 1.66 20.69
C ASP A 481 5.60 1.16 21.16
N GLU A 482 6.66 1.45 20.40
CA GLU A 482 8.03 1.19 20.88
C GLU A 482 8.60 2.24 21.84
N ARG A 483 7.96 3.42 21.98
CA ARG A 483 8.41 4.45 22.93
C ARG A 483 8.17 4.09 24.41
N ASN A 484 7.23 3.19 24.72
CA ASN A 484 6.87 2.82 26.09
C ASN A 484 7.52 1.52 26.59
N ARG A 485 8.36 0.85 25.81
CA ARG A 485 9.09 -0.36 26.23
C ARG A 485 10.53 -0.12 26.66
N SER A 486 11.04 1.12 26.60
CA SER A 486 12.41 1.44 26.99
C SER A 486 12.55 2.20 28.31
N THR A 487 11.51 2.20 29.16
CA THR A 487 11.60 2.67 30.55
C THR A 487 10.95 1.65 31.46
N HIS A 488 11.67 0.55 31.69
CA HIS A 488 11.69 -0.21 32.95
C HIS A 488 12.93 -1.11 32.94
#